data_99912bd545c4b3ffca9ea63243093432
#
_entry.id   99912bd545c4b3ffca9ea63243093432
#
_cell.length_a   1.000
_cell.length_b   1.000
_cell.length_c   1.000
_cell.angle_alpha   90.00
_cell.angle_beta   90.00
_cell.angle_gamma   90.00
#
_symmetry.space_group_name_H-M   'P 1'
#
loop_
_entity.id
_entity.type
_entity.pdbx_description
1 polymer ?
#
loop_
_entity_poly.entity_id
_entity_poly.type
_entity_poly.pdbx_seq_one_letter_code
_entity_poly.pdbx_strand_id
1 'polypeptide(L)'
;MRDEETLISDVMENIASANIIPCVEAGITPRLDVIYDLNTRNPGDISYLNSLKRAFKRYGIDIYEHKASSPEDAARGAMQAMDSGKTDGIIVISNYGAYTQYLRNMISPEFDVDGLSQISIGKLHLGCGDAAPCTPIACMETIKECFSRCGIVMAGKKIAVIGRSLRVGRPLAELALQEDMTVSVYHSKSNIKPYDLDGFDVIVSAIGKYHQWGLNEIPDGKFLIDVGTNYDPITDSWGGDFNYDELRDNEKYITPSPRGIGQVTTTVLCGKVCKHAKARYDDMTEQL
;
A
#
# COMPACT_ATOMS: atom_id res chain seq x y z
N MET A 1 -11.32 -19.96 15.86
CA MET A 1 -10.21 -19.01 15.69
C MET A 1 -10.30 -18.44 14.30
N ARG A 2 -10.41 -17.14 14.16
CA ARG A 2 -10.37 -16.47 12.85
C ARG A 2 -8.94 -16.56 12.38
N ASP A 3 -8.74 -17.11 11.20
CA ASP A 3 -7.39 -17.30 10.67
C ASP A 3 -7.02 -16.04 9.85
N GLU A 4 -6.45 -15.06 10.55
CA GLU A 4 -6.03 -13.77 9.95
C GLU A 4 -4.80 -13.95 9.05
N GLU A 5 -3.98 -14.98 9.29
CA GLU A 5 -2.90 -15.35 8.39
C GLU A 5 -3.46 -15.88 7.07
N THR A 6 -4.53 -16.68 7.12
CA THR A 6 -5.25 -17.12 5.92
C THR A 6 -5.90 -15.94 5.21
N LEU A 7 -6.45 -14.96 5.93
CA LEU A 7 -7.01 -13.75 5.31
C LEU A 7 -5.97 -13.04 4.42
N ILE A 8 -4.81 -12.73 4.99
CA ILE A 8 -3.74 -12.02 4.26
C ILE A 8 -3.21 -12.87 3.10
N SER A 9 -3.09 -14.19 3.29
CA SER A 9 -2.66 -15.11 2.24
C SER A 9 -3.63 -15.13 1.07
N ASP A 10 -4.93 -15.25 1.34
CA ASP A 10 -5.97 -15.30 0.30
C ASP A 10 -6.06 -13.98 -0.47
N VAL A 11 -5.97 -12.82 0.21
CA VAL A 11 -5.91 -11.53 -0.46
C VAL A 11 -4.72 -11.44 -1.41
N MET A 12 -3.53 -11.89 -0.96
CA MET A 12 -2.33 -11.90 -1.80
C MET A 12 -2.47 -12.86 -2.99
N GLU A 13 -3.08 -14.02 -2.79
CA GLU A 13 -3.32 -15.01 -3.85
C GLU A 13 -4.33 -14.49 -4.89
N ASN A 14 -5.41 -13.83 -4.47
CA ASN A 14 -6.37 -13.19 -5.35
C ASN A 14 -5.70 -12.13 -6.23
N ILE A 15 -4.88 -11.26 -5.64
CA ILE A 15 -4.11 -10.24 -6.37
C ILE A 15 -3.12 -10.88 -7.35
N ALA A 16 -2.40 -11.92 -6.92
CA ALA A 16 -1.41 -12.60 -7.74
C ALA A 16 -2.08 -13.30 -8.94
N SER A 17 -3.19 -14.01 -8.71
CA SER A 17 -3.97 -14.70 -9.74
C SER A 17 -4.52 -13.74 -10.80
N ALA A 18 -4.98 -12.56 -10.37
CA ALA A 18 -5.54 -11.58 -11.28
C ALA A 18 -4.49 -10.82 -12.10
N ASN A 19 -3.32 -10.52 -11.53
CA ASN A 19 -2.40 -9.55 -12.11
C ASN A 19 -0.98 -10.07 -12.37
N ILE A 20 -0.48 -11.05 -11.60
CA ILE A 20 0.90 -11.51 -11.68
C ILE A 20 1.01 -12.77 -12.52
N ILE A 21 0.19 -13.78 -12.23
CA ILE A 21 0.24 -15.08 -12.91
C ILE A 21 0.08 -14.95 -14.43
N PRO A 22 -0.87 -14.15 -14.97
CA PRO A 22 -1.02 -14.01 -16.42
C PRO A 22 0.21 -13.42 -17.13
N CYS A 23 0.97 -12.57 -16.43
CA CYS A 23 2.19 -12.00 -16.95
C CYS A 23 3.33 -13.05 -16.99
N VAL A 24 3.47 -13.82 -15.91
CA VAL A 24 4.47 -14.90 -15.79
C VAL A 24 4.20 -16.03 -16.78
N GLU A 25 2.94 -16.44 -16.95
CA GLU A 25 2.54 -17.47 -17.93
C GLU A 25 2.76 -17.03 -19.38
N ALA A 26 2.70 -15.73 -19.67
CA ALA A 26 3.09 -15.17 -20.96
C ALA A 26 4.60 -15.14 -21.20
N GLY A 27 5.43 -15.61 -20.25
CA GLY A 27 6.88 -15.60 -20.35
C GLY A 27 7.52 -14.21 -20.27
N ILE A 28 6.76 -13.22 -19.75
CA ILE A 28 7.25 -11.85 -19.59
C ILE A 28 8.05 -11.76 -18.30
N THR A 29 9.24 -11.14 -18.35
CA THR A 29 10.02 -10.79 -17.15
C THR A 29 9.86 -9.29 -16.86
N PRO A 30 8.98 -8.90 -15.92
CA PRO A 30 8.77 -7.50 -15.58
C PRO A 30 9.98 -6.92 -14.85
N ARG A 31 10.16 -5.59 -14.94
CA ARG A 31 11.25 -4.89 -14.25
C ARG A 31 10.72 -3.66 -13.50
N LEU A 32 11.10 -3.59 -12.22
CA LEU A 32 10.93 -2.41 -11.36
C LEU A 32 12.25 -1.68 -11.19
N ASP A 33 12.27 -0.38 -11.44
CA ASP A 33 13.37 0.51 -11.09
C ASP A 33 13.09 1.19 -9.75
N VAL A 34 14.00 1.03 -8.78
CA VAL A 34 13.86 1.52 -7.42
C VAL A 34 14.89 2.60 -7.14
N ILE A 35 14.42 3.81 -6.83
CA ILE A 35 15.28 4.96 -6.51
C ILE A 35 15.29 5.17 -5.01
N TYR A 36 16.48 5.18 -4.41
CA TYR A 36 16.61 5.40 -2.97
C TYR A 36 17.93 6.07 -2.60
N ASP A 37 17.94 6.73 -1.43
CA ASP A 37 19.14 7.37 -0.89
C ASP A 37 20.15 6.33 -0.40
N LEU A 38 21.33 6.33 -1.00
CA LEU A 38 22.46 5.45 -0.65
C LEU A 38 22.83 5.54 0.84
N ASN A 39 22.65 6.71 1.45
CA ASN A 39 23.00 6.99 2.83
C ASN A 39 21.82 6.90 3.80
N THR A 40 20.65 6.40 3.34
CA THR A 40 19.49 6.31 4.23
C THR A 40 19.80 5.46 5.45
N ARG A 41 19.50 6.02 6.63
CA ARG A 41 19.52 5.32 7.92
C ARG A 41 18.10 5.11 8.46
N ASN A 42 17.09 5.44 7.65
CA ASN A 42 15.70 5.24 8.03
C ASN A 42 15.40 3.73 8.04
N PRO A 43 15.12 3.11 9.20
CA PRO A 43 14.80 1.68 9.27
C PRO A 43 13.60 1.29 8.42
N GLY A 44 12.63 2.20 8.26
CA GLY A 44 11.46 1.99 7.42
C GLY A 44 11.81 1.82 5.94
N ASP A 45 12.68 2.68 5.38
CA ASP A 45 13.12 2.60 3.99
C ASP A 45 13.87 1.28 3.72
N ILE A 46 14.76 0.92 4.65
CA ILE A 46 15.56 -0.33 4.55
C ILE A 46 14.64 -1.55 4.64
N SER A 47 13.71 -1.57 5.58
CA SER A 47 12.74 -2.65 5.75
C SER A 47 11.86 -2.81 4.52
N TYR A 48 11.38 -1.68 3.95
CA TYR A 48 10.55 -1.68 2.75
C TYR A 48 11.32 -2.20 1.53
N LEU A 49 12.54 -1.72 1.28
CA LEU A 49 13.40 -2.22 0.19
C LEU A 49 13.65 -3.73 0.30
N ASN A 50 13.94 -4.23 1.50
CA ASN A 50 14.13 -5.66 1.73
C ASN A 50 12.85 -6.48 1.49
N SER A 51 11.69 -5.92 1.85
CA SER A 51 10.38 -6.55 1.60
C SER A 51 10.07 -6.61 0.11
N LEU A 52 10.36 -5.54 -0.63
CA LEU A 52 10.26 -5.52 -2.10
C LEU A 52 11.14 -6.60 -2.73
N LYS A 53 12.41 -6.66 -2.37
CA LYS A 53 13.34 -7.67 -2.93
C LYS A 53 12.85 -9.10 -2.71
N ARG A 54 12.28 -9.40 -1.54
CA ARG A 54 11.70 -10.72 -1.25
C ARG A 54 10.47 -11.02 -2.10
N ALA A 55 9.52 -10.06 -2.17
CA ALA A 55 8.28 -10.23 -2.93
C ALA A 55 8.56 -10.37 -4.43
N PHE A 56 9.40 -9.51 -4.98
CA PHE A 56 9.74 -9.51 -6.40
C PHE A 56 10.49 -10.78 -6.81
N LYS A 57 11.45 -11.23 -5.99
CA LYS A 57 12.12 -12.52 -6.20
C LYS A 57 11.14 -13.70 -6.22
N ARG A 58 10.12 -13.68 -5.33
CA ARG A 58 9.09 -14.73 -5.27
C ARG A 58 8.31 -14.86 -6.57
N TYR A 59 8.06 -13.74 -7.24
CA TYR A 59 7.25 -13.68 -8.47
C TYR A 59 8.08 -13.60 -9.76
N GLY A 60 9.43 -13.71 -9.67
CA GLY A 60 10.29 -13.64 -10.87
C GLY A 60 10.34 -12.26 -11.53
N ILE A 61 10.15 -11.19 -10.74
CA ILE A 61 10.21 -9.80 -11.23
C ILE A 61 11.60 -9.23 -10.93
N ASP A 62 12.23 -8.60 -11.92
CA ASP A 62 13.54 -7.99 -11.77
C ASP A 62 13.46 -6.65 -11.04
N ILE A 63 14.45 -6.40 -10.19
CA ILE A 63 14.66 -5.09 -9.54
C ILE A 63 15.98 -4.49 -10.03
N TYR A 64 15.91 -3.25 -10.49
CA TYR A 64 17.09 -2.45 -10.78
C TYR A 64 17.18 -1.28 -9.78
N GLU A 65 18.33 -1.16 -9.12
CA GLU A 65 18.53 -0.21 -8.02
C GLU A 65 19.29 1.04 -8.49
N HIS A 66 18.66 2.21 -8.36
CA HIS A 66 19.27 3.51 -8.54
C HIS A 66 19.63 4.10 -7.18
N LYS A 67 20.89 3.98 -6.80
CA LYS A 67 21.44 4.50 -5.54
C LYS A 67 21.79 5.96 -5.72
N ALA A 68 21.03 6.84 -5.11
CA ALA A 68 21.21 8.29 -5.22
C ALA A 68 21.93 8.85 -3.99
N SER A 69 22.87 9.76 -4.20
CA SER A 69 23.54 10.51 -3.13
C SER A 69 22.94 11.90 -2.91
N SER A 70 22.08 12.34 -3.83
CA SER A 70 21.40 13.63 -3.80
C SER A 70 20.05 13.56 -4.55
N PRO A 71 19.17 14.57 -4.37
CA PRO A 71 17.94 14.67 -5.18
C PRO A 71 18.20 14.72 -6.69
N GLU A 72 19.29 15.34 -7.13
CA GLU A 72 19.69 15.45 -8.54
C GLU A 72 20.12 14.07 -9.08
N ASP A 73 20.82 13.27 -8.27
CA ASP A 73 21.14 11.87 -8.60
C ASP A 73 19.87 11.03 -8.74
N ALA A 74 18.91 11.23 -7.84
CA ALA A 74 17.63 10.56 -7.90
C ALA A 74 16.85 10.91 -9.18
N ALA A 75 16.86 12.19 -9.57
CA ALA A 75 16.25 12.66 -10.81
C ALA A 75 16.92 12.02 -12.05
N ARG A 76 18.25 11.97 -12.08
CA ARG A 76 18.99 11.27 -13.16
C ARG A 76 18.63 9.79 -13.24
N GLY A 77 18.52 9.13 -12.07
CA GLY A 77 18.09 7.73 -12.01
C GLY A 77 16.70 7.52 -12.60
N ALA A 78 15.73 8.39 -12.29
CA ALA A 78 14.39 8.33 -12.86
C ALA A 78 14.38 8.52 -14.38
N MET A 79 15.14 9.50 -14.89
CA MET A 79 15.26 9.73 -16.34
C MET A 79 15.91 8.53 -17.04
N GLN A 80 17.02 8.01 -16.50
CA GLN A 80 17.69 6.82 -17.06
C GLN A 80 16.77 5.59 -17.08
N ALA A 81 15.94 5.40 -16.04
CA ALA A 81 14.97 4.32 -16.01
C ALA A 81 13.95 4.47 -17.14
N MET A 82 13.34 5.65 -17.30
CA MET A 82 12.36 5.92 -18.36
C MET A 82 12.95 5.78 -19.76
N ASP A 83 14.16 6.31 -19.98
CA ASP A 83 14.84 6.27 -21.29
C ASP A 83 15.38 4.87 -21.63
N SER A 84 15.46 3.95 -20.66
CA SER A 84 16.04 2.62 -20.85
C SER A 84 15.24 1.72 -21.81
N GLY A 85 13.95 1.99 -21.98
CA GLY A 85 13.00 1.14 -22.69
C GLY A 85 12.80 -0.25 -22.04
N LYS A 86 13.28 -0.45 -20.80
CA LYS A 86 13.25 -1.73 -20.10
C LYS A 86 12.41 -1.73 -18.83
N THR A 87 12.13 -0.55 -18.26
CA THR A 87 11.35 -0.45 -17.02
C THR A 87 9.86 -0.65 -17.25
N ASP A 88 9.20 -1.31 -16.33
CA ASP A 88 7.74 -1.46 -16.28
C ASP A 88 7.16 -0.72 -15.07
N GLY A 89 8.02 -0.11 -14.25
CA GLY A 89 7.60 0.72 -13.15
C GLY A 89 8.76 1.37 -12.43
N ILE A 90 8.51 2.54 -11.83
CA ILE A 90 9.50 3.30 -11.07
C ILE A 90 8.90 3.67 -9.73
N ILE A 91 9.68 3.49 -8.65
CA ILE A 91 9.31 3.98 -7.32
C ILE A 91 10.44 4.78 -6.69
N VAL A 92 10.06 5.77 -5.87
CA VAL A 92 10.98 6.56 -5.05
C VAL A 92 10.71 6.26 -3.58
N ILE A 93 11.61 5.51 -2.95
CA ILE A 93 11.46 5.07 -1.55
C ILE A 93 11.83 6.20 -0.59
N SER A 94 13.03 6.77 -0.74
CA SER A 94 13.58 7.71 0.22
C SER A 94 12.92 9.08 0.16
N ASN A 95 12.97 9.76 1.31
CA ASN A 95 12.45 11.11 1.45
C ASN A 95 13.54 12.14 1.19
N TYR A 96 13.43 12.87 0.09
CA TYR A 96 14.31 13.98 -0.29
C TYR A 96 13.72 15.35 0.09
N GLY A 97 12.92 15.41 1.16
CA GLY A 97 12.27 16.65 1.59
C GLY A 97 11.31 17.20 0.53
N ALA A 98 11.42 18.50 0.23
CA ALA A 98 10.58 19.16 -0.77
C ALA A 98 10.75 18.59 -2.19
N TYR A 99 11.89 18.00 -2.52
CA TYR A 99 12.16 17.39 -3.81
C TYR A 99 11.44 16.06 -4.04
N THR A 100 10.98 15.38 -3.00
CA THR A 100 10.33 14.07 -3.14
C THR A 100 9.12 14.13 -4.08
N GLN A 101 8.27 15.13 -3.92
CA GLN A 101 7.09 15.26 -4.79
C GLN A 101 7.47 15.70 -6.21
N TYR A 102 8.50 16.51 -6.36
CA TYR A 102 9.03 16.88 -7.68
C TYR A 102 9.52 15.64 -8.42
N LEU A 103 10.31 14.77 -7.77
CA LEU A 103 10.79 13.51 -8.34
C LEU A 103 9.63 12.61 -8.79
N ARG A 104 8.60 12.46 -7.96
CA ARG A 104 7.41 11.66 -8.30
C ARG A 104 6.66 12.23 -9.51
N ASN A 105 6.59 13.56 -9.62
CA ASN A 105 5.93 14.21 -10.75
C ASN A 105 6.73 14.16 -12.05
N MET A 106 8.03 13.88 -12.00
CA MET A 106 8.86 13.63 -13.19
C MET A 106 8.62 12.26 -13.81
N ILE A 107 8.15 11.29 -13.00
CA ILE A 107 7.85 9.95 -13.49
C ILE A 107 6.59 10.01 -14.35
N SER A 108 6.72 9.60 -15.61
CA SER A 108 5.56 9.49 -16.50
C SER A 108 4.51 8.55 -15.94
N PRO A 109 3.20 8.83 -16.13
CA PRO A 109 2.12 8.04 -15.54
C PRO A 109 2.15 6.54 -15.87
N GLU A 110 2.68 6.19 -17.02
CA GLU A 110 2.90 4.80 -17.45
C GLU A 110 3.93 4.04 -16.63
N PHE A 111 4.79 4.73 -15.87
CA PHE A 111 5.78 4.13 -14.98
C PHE A 111 5.49 4.39 -13.49
N ASP A 112 4.48 5.22 -13.16
CA ASP A 112 4.14 5.55 -11.77
C ASP A 112 3.32 4.43 -11.11
N VAL A 113 3.98 3.32 -10.82
CA VAL A 113 3.35 2.16 -10.15
C VAL A 113 3.07 2.40 -8.65
N ASP A 114 3.72 3.41 -8.04
CA ASP A 114 3.44 3.80 -6.64
C ASP A 114 2.19 4.71 -6.52
N GLY A 115 1.74 5.31 -7.65
CA GLY A 115 0.52 6.12 -7.71
C GLY A 115 0.60 7.43 -6.92
N LEU A 116 1.78 8.01 -6.78
CA LEU A 116 2.04 9.20 -5.95
C LEU A 116 2.35 10.47 -6.74
N SER A 117 2.34 10.42 -8.07
CA SER A 117 2.41 11.63 -8.89
C SER A 117 1.10 12.43 -8.86
N GLN A 118 1.18 13.71 -9.19
CA GLN A 118 -0.02 14.56 -9.29
C GLN A 118 -1.03 14.01 -10.29
N ILE A 119 -0.56 13.41 -11.39
CA ILE A 119 -1.43 12.85 -12.43
C ILE A 119 -2.15 11.61 -11.88
N SER A 120 -1.45 10.70 -11.22
CA SER A 120 -2.06 9.50 -10.62
C SER A 120 -3.08 9.85 -9.54
N ILE A 121 -2.77 10.81 -8.67
CA ILE A 121 -3.71 11.30 -7.65
C ILE A 121 -4.93 11.97 -8.30
N GLY A 122 -4.74 12.75 -9.38
CA GLY A 122 -5.84 13.33 -10.16
C GLY A 122 -6.74 12.26 -10.81
N LYS A 123 -6.14 11.23 -11.39
CA LYS A 123 -6.88 10.08 -11.96
C LYS A 123 -7.68 9.35 -10.89
N LEU A 124 -7.10 9.10 -9.71
CA LEU A 124 -7.81 8.50 -8.59
C LEU A 124 -9.05 9.31 -8.22
N HIS A 125 -8.92 10.62 -8.08
CA HIS A 125 -10.05 11.53 -7.76
C HIS A 125 -11.16 11.50 -8.82
N LEU A 126 -10.82 11.18 -10.07
CA LEU A 126 -11.77 11.03 -11.18
C LEU A 126 -12.34 9.60 -11.31
N GLY A 127 -12.14 8.74 -10.31
CA GLY A 127 -12.68 7.39 -10.27
C GLY A 127 -11.77 6.30 -10.87
N CYS A 128 -10.53 6.63 -11.25
CA CYS A 128 -9.58 5.63 -11.74
C CYS A 128 -8.84 4.96 -10.56
N GLY A 129 -9.47 4.00 -9.89
CA GLY A 129 -8.93 3.34 -8.70
C GLY A 129 -7.55 2.68 -8.91
N ASP A 130 -7.28 2.17 -10.10
CA ASP A 130 -5.97 1.59 -10.48
C ASP A 130 -4.80 2.58 -10.33
N ALA A 131 -5.06 3.89 -10.40
CA ALA A 131 -4.05 4.92 -10.20
C ALA A 131 -3.73 5.18 -8.71
N ALA A 132 -4.49 4.60 -7.77
CA ALA A 132 -4.28 4.78 -6.34
C ALA A 132 -2.91 4.24 -5.89
N PRO A 133 -2.33 4.78 -4.81
CA PRO A 133 -1.14 4.20 -4.18
C PRO A 133 -1.37 2.75 -3.72
N CYS A 134 -0.29 1.95 -3.69
CA CYS A 134 -0.40 0.52 -3.42
C CYS A 134 -0.96 0.19 -2.04
N THR A 135 -0.63 0.95 -0.99
CA THR A 135 -1.11 0.68 0.37
C THR A 135 -2.62 0.89 0.53
N PRO A 136 -3.24 1.97 0.03
CA PRO A 136 -4.70 2.12 -0.01
C PRO A 136 -5.40 0.98 -0.76
N ILE A 137 -4.87 0.55 -1.90
CA ILE A 137 -5.41 -0.61 -2.63
C ILE A 137 -5.34 -1.85 -1.74
N ALA A 138 -4.20 -2.11 -1.11
CA ALA A 138 -4.03 -3.25 -0.20
C ALA A 138 -5.05 -3.23 0.95
N CYS A 139 -5.32 -2.06 1.53
CA CYS A 139 -6.34 -1.91 2.56
C CYS A 139 -7.74 -2.25 2.01
N MET A 140 -8.11 -1.71 0.84
CA MET A 140 -9.42 -1.96 0.24
C MET A 140 -9.62 -3.43 -0.12
N GLU A 141 -8.64 -4.08 -0.75
CA GLU A 141 -8.71 -5.52 -1.07
C GLU A 141 -8.84 -6.37 0.20
N THR A 142 -8.14 -6.00 1.29
CA THR A 142 -8.29 -6.67 2.58
C THR A 142 -9.69 -6.47 3.18
N ILE A 143 -10.25 -5.26 3.10
CA ILE A 143 -11.62 -4.97 3.56
C ILE A 143 -12.65 -5.76 2.75
N LYS A 144 -12.48 -5.81 1.42
CA LYS A 144 -13.34 -6.59 0.52
C LYS A 144 -13.36 -8.06 0.92
N GLU A 145 -12.20 -8.65 1.15
CA GLU A 145 -12.10 -10.05 1.56
C GLU A 145 -12.73 -10.28 2.95
N CYS A 146 -12.49 -9.39 3.93
CA CYS A 146 -13.14 -9.48 5.24
C CYS A 146 -14.67 -9.47 5.12
N PHE A 147 -15.21 -8.59 4.29
CA PHE A 147 -16.65 -8.47 4.10
C PHE A 147 -17.23 -9.66 3.35
N SER A 148 -16.52 -10.13 2.31
CA SER A 148 -16.88 -11.33 1.56
C SER A 148 -17.02 -12.56 2.45
N ARG A 149 -16.03 -12.80 3.32
CA ARG A 149 -16.04 -13.91 4.29
C ARG A 149 -17.20 -13.82 5.30
N CYS A 150 -17.65 -12.62 5.59
CA CYS A 150 -18.79 -12.38 6.49
C CYS A 150 -20.14 -12.28 5.77
N GLY A 151 -20.19 -12.36 4.45
CA GLY A 151 -21.41 -12.14 3.66
C GLY A 151 -21.96 -10.72 3.78
N ILE A 152 -21.08 -9.72 3.99
CA ILE A 152 -21.45 -8.31 4.19
C ILE A 152 -21.30 -7.55 2.88
N VAL A 153 -22.35 -6.78 2.52
CA VAL A 153 -22.30 -5.84 1.39
C VAL A 153 -21.61 -4.56 1.85
N MET A 154 -20.66 -4.06 1.06
CA MET A 154 -19.84 -2.90 1.39
C MET A 154 -20.59 -1.56 1.28
N ALA A 155 -21.45 -1.43 0.27
CA ALA A 155 -22.23 -0.22 0.02
C ALA A 155 -23.03 0.20 1.28
N GLY A 156 -22.93 1.48 1.63
CA GLY A 156 -23.57 2.08 2.80
C GLY A 156 -22.87 1.81 4.14
N LYS A 157 -21.81 0.99 4.18
CA LYS A 157 -21.01 0.77 5.38
C LYS A 157 -20.17 1.98 5.73
N LYS A 158 -19.81 2.11 7.01
CA LYS A 158 -19.08 3.26 7.52
C LYS A 158 -17.63 2.90 7.83
N ILE A 159 -16.72 3.69 7.30
CA ILE A 159 -15.28 3.55 7.53
C ILE A 159 -14.71 4.80 8.22
N ALA A 160 -13.96 4.58 9.30
CA ALA A 160 -13.12 5.59 9.94
C ALA A 160 -11.68 5.43 9.47
N VAL A 161 -11.13 6.44 8.82
CA VAL A 161 -9.72 6.47 8.40
C VAL A 161 -8.95 7.38 9.35
N ILE A 162 -8.11 6.81 10.21
CA ILE A 162 -7.30 7.56 11.17
C ILE A 162 -5.92 7.80 10.54
N GLY A 163 -5.71 9.01 10.06
CA GLY A 163 -4.55 9.45 9.28
C GLY A 163 -4.99 10.12 8.00
N ARG A 164 -4.25 11.16 7.55
CA ARG A 164 -4.57 11.93 6.34
C ARG A 164 -3.36 12.17 5.44
N SER A 165 -2.44 11.22 5.43
CA SER A 165 -1.27 11.31 4.56
C SER A 165 -1.66 11.24 3.09
N LEU A 166 -0.83 11.84 2.21
CA LEU A 166 -1.00 11.72 0.76
C LEU A 166 -0.76 10.29 0.26
N ARG A 167 0.01 9.51 1.01
CA ARG A 167 0.37 8.14 0.63
C ARG A 167 -0.72 7.13 1.00
N VAL A 168 -1.47 7.33 2.09
CA VAL A 168 -2.41 6.33 2.61
C VAL A 168 -3.80 6.92 2.88
N GLY A 169 -3.96 7.78 3.87
CA GLY A 169 -5.28 8.11 4.41
C GLY A 169 -6.21 8.80 3.42
N ARG A 170 -5.71 9.80 2.66
CA ARG A 170 -6.52 10.47 1.64
C ARG A 170 -6.90 9.56 0.48
N PRO A 171 -5.94 8.84 -0.15
CA PRO A 171 -6.28 7.90 -1.21
C PRO A 171 -7.21 6.76 -0.77
N LEU A 172 -7.07 6.28 0.46
CA LEU A 172 -7.97 5.25 1.00
C LEU A 172 -9.40 5.78 1.18
N ALA A 173 -9.55 7.02 1.66
CA ALA A 173 -10.86 7.65 1.75
C ALA A 173 -11.52 7.78 0.38
N GLU A 174 -10.77 8.13 -0.66
CA GLU A 174 -11.26 8.22 -2.03
C GLU A 174 -11.69 6.85 -2.57
N LEU A 175 -10.89 5.81 -2.37
CA LEU A 175 -11.24 4.44 -2.78
C LEU A 175 -12.49 3.94 -2.06
N ALA A 176 -12.63 4.23 -0.77
CA ALA A 176 -13.81 3.81 0.00
C ALA A 176 -15.09 4.53 -0.48
N LEU A 177 -14.99 5.81 -0.89
CA LEU A 177 -16.11 6.52 -1.53
C LEU A 177 -16.51 5.89 -2.86
N GLN A 178 -15.55 5.41 -3.67
CA GLN A 178 -15.80 4.71 -4.93
C GLN A 178 -16.51 3.35 -4.73
N GLU A 179 -16.41 2.77 -3.54
CA GLU A 179 -17.10 1.54 -3.13
C GLU A 179 -18.42 1.83 -2.38
N ASP A 180 -18.98 3.03 -2.54
CA ASP A 180 -20.23 3.48 -1.92
C ASP A 180 -20.23 3.44 -0.37
N MET A 181 -19.05 3.54 0.26
CA MET A 181 -18.94 3.61 1.72
C MET A 181 -19.12 5.05 2.22
N THR A 182 -19.61 5.19 3.47
CA THR A 182 -19.59 6.47 4.18
C THR A 182 -18.27 6.65 4.91
N VAL A 183 -17.51 7.70 4.60
CA VAL A 183 -16.13 7.88 5.04
C VAL A 183 -16.02 9.04 6.04
N SER A 184 -15.31 8.80 7.14
CA SER A 184 -14.82 9.86 8.04
C SER A 184 -13.30 9.80 8.15
N VAL A 185 -12.63 10.93 7.98
CA VAL A 185 -11.17 11.04 8.10
C VAL A 185 -10.80 11.77 9.37
N TYR A 186 -10.05 11.10 10.23
CA TYR A 186 -9.54 11.65 11.48
C TYR A 186 -8.04 11.93 11.41
N HIS A 187 -7.58 12.87 12.22
CA HIS A 187 -6.18 13.29 12.25
C HIS A 187 -5.77 13.87 13.62
N SER A 188 -4.52 14.22 13.81
CA SER A 188 -3.97 14.71 15.09
C SER A 188 -4.68 15.92 15.71
N LYS A 189 -5.57 16.60 14.98
CA LYS A 189 -6.38 17.72 15.47
C LYS A 189 -7.85 17.35 15.68
N SER A 190 -8.25 16.12 15.39
CA SER A 190 -9.65 15.68 15.53
C SER A 190 -10.05 15.37 16.98
N ASN A 191 -9.05 15.17 17.88
CA ASN A 191 -9.29 14.87 19.30
C ASN A 191 -10.29 13.71 19.47
N ILE A 192 -10.04 12.58 18.79
CA ILE A 192 -10.93 11.40 18.77
C ILE A 192 -11.13 10.87 20.18
N LYS A 193 -12.38 10.56 20.50
CA LYS A 193 -12.78 9.82 21.71
C LYS A 193 -13.28 8.43 21.30
N PRO A 194 -13.23 7.43 22.20
CA PRO A 194 -13.68 6.07 21.88
C PRO A 194 -15.10 6.04 21.29
N TYR A 195 -16.04 6.78 21.86
CA TYR A 195 -17.43 6.85 21.39
C TYR A 195 -17.59 7.47 19.99
N ASP A 196 -16.62 8.23 19.50
CA ASP A 196 -16.66 8.75 18.12
C ASP A 196 -16.51 7.62 17.09
N LEU A 197 -15.99 6.46 17.51
CA LEU A 197 -15.74 5.29 16.67
C LEU A 197 -16.87 4.24 16.74
N ASP A 198 -17.85 4.36 17.65
CA ASP A 198 -18.92 3.37 17.83
C ASP A 198 -19.71 3.08 16.57
N GLY A 199 -20.01 4.11 15.79
CA GLY A 199 -20.88 4.04 14.61
C GLY A 199 -20.22 3.47 13.36
N PHE A 200 -18.93 3.08 13.39
CA PHE A 200 -18.21 2.59 12.22
C PHE A 200 -18.19 1.06 12.17
N ASP A 201 -18.23 0.51 10.94
CA ASP A 201 -18.03 -0.92 10.67
C ASP A 201 -16.54 -1.25 10.58
N VAL A 202 -15.78 -0.37 9.94
CA VAL A 202 -14.33 -0.52 9.68
C VAL A 202 -13.58 0.66 10.31
N ILE A 203 -12.47 0.36 10.96
CA ILE A 203 -11.53 1.37 11.48
C ILE A 203 -10.15 1.07 10.89
N VAL A 204 -9.59 2.03 10.17
CA VAL A 204 -8.24 1.93 9.59
C VAL A 204 -7.33 2.90 10.31
N SER A 205 -6.21 2.41 10.87
CA SER A 205 -5.18 3.27 11.45
C SER A 205 -3.93 3.32 10.57
N ALA A 206 -3.51 4.55 10.24
CA ALA A 206 -2.34 4.87 9.44
C ALA A 206 -1.61 6.09 10.01
N ILE A 207 -1.34 6.09 11.32
CA ILE A 207 -0.73 7.22 12.04
C ILE A 207 0.74 7.01 12.38
N GLY A 208 1.23 5.77 12.29
CA GLY A 208 2.62 5.43 12.56
C GLY A 208 2.98 5.59 14.04
N LYS A 209 2.15 5.09 14.96
CA LYS A 209 2.37 5.13 16.40
C LYS A 209 2.16 3.75 17.01
N TYR A 210 3.23 3.21 17.57
CA TYR A 210 3.25 1.91 18.20
C TYR A 210 2.16 1.78 19.28
N HIS A 211 1.27 0.79 19.12
CA HIS A 211 0.18 0.42 20.06
C HIS A 211 -0.61 1.62 20.60
N GLN A 212 -0.93 2.59 19.73
CA GLN A 212 -1.71 3.78 20.12
C GLN A 212 -3.14 3.44 20.51
N TRP A 213 -3.69 2.32 19.96
CA TRP A 213 -5.08 1.92 20.11
C TRP A 213 -5.18 0.56 20.79
N GLY A 214 -5.85 0.49 21.94
CA GLY A 214 -6.13 -0.70 22.72
C GLY A 214 -7.64 -0.83 23.05
N LEU A 215 -7.98 -1.71 24.00
CA LEU A 215 -9.36 -1.99 24.40
C LEU A 215 -10.15 -0.77 24.91
N ASN A 216 -9.44 0.21 25.49
CA ASN A 216 -10.10 1.42 26.02
C ASN A 216 -10.43 2.45 24.94
N GLU A 217 -9.80 2.35 23.78
CA GLU A 217 -9.91 3.32 22.68
C GLU A 217 -10.76 2.79 21.52
N ILE A 218 -10.88 1.47 21.35
CA ILE A 218 -11.57 0.86 20.23
C ILE A 218 -12.83 0.14 20.72
N PRO A 219 -14.02 0.44 20.14
CA PRO A 219 -15.25 -0.29 20.42
C PRO A 219 -15.19 -1.72 19.85
N ASP A 220 -15.82 -2.67 20.55
CA ASP A 220 -15.85 -4.08 20.16
C ASP A 220 -16.54 -4.34 18.81
N GLY A 221 -16.20 -5.44 18.17
CA GLY A 221 -16.92 -5.98 17.01
C GLY A 221 -16.65 -5.26 15.69
N LYS A 222 -15.49 -4.64 15.53
CA LYS A 222 -15.08 -3.91 14.33
C LYS A 222 -14.22 -4.77 13.39
N PHE A 223 -14.03 -4.25 12.16
CA PHE A 223 -12.97 -4.68 11.27
C PHE A 223 -11.82 -3.67 11.39
N LEU A 224 -10.69 -4.11 11.94
CA LEU A 224 -9.52 -3.27 12.19
C LEU A 224 -8.45 -3.52 11.14
N ILE A 225 -8.09 -2.48 10.42
CA ILE A 225 -7.04 -2.53 9.39
C ILE A 225 -5.84 -1.72 9.87
N ASP A 226 -4.78 -2.41 10.24
CA ASP A 226 -3.54 -1.81 10.73
C ASP A 226 -2.56 -1.56 9.58
N VAL A 227 -2.30 -0.30 9.30
CA VAL A 227 -1.29 0.12 8.31
C VAL A 227 0.04 0.47 8.98
N GLY A 228 0.02 0.68 10.30
CA GLY A 228 1.19 0.99 11.09
C GLY A 228 2.22 -0.13 11.02
N THR A 229 3.49 0.24 10.90
CA THR A 229 4.62 -0.66 11.10
C THR A 229 5.67 0.14 11.85
N ASN A 230 5.66 -0.01 13.16
CA ASN A 230 6.39 0.84 14.09
C ASN A 230 7.42 0.01 14.85
N TYR A 231 8.62 0.54 14.99
CA TYR A 231 9.64 -0.04 15.83
C TYR A 231 9.62 0.62 17.22
N ASP A 232 9.52 -0.18 18.26
CA ASP A 232 9.66 0.27 19.63
C ASP A 232 11.09 -0.04 20.14
N PRO A 233 11.91 1.01 20.38
CA PRO A 233 13.28 0.81 20.85
C PRO A 233 13.38 0.36 22.31
N ILE A 234 12.29 0.42 23.08
CA ILE A 234 12.27 -0.01 24.49
C ILE A 234 12.13 -1.54 24.56
N THR A 235 11.24 -2.09 23.77
CA THR A 235 10.96 -3.55 23.74
C THR A 235 11.73 -4.28 22.65
N ASP A 236 12.49 -3.55 21.82
CA ASP A 236 13.18 -4.08 20.62
C ASP A 236 12.24 -4.87 19.71
N SER A 237 11.02 -4.38 19.53
CA SER A 237 9.98 -5.09 18.77
C SER A 237 9.31 -4.20 17.72
N TRP A 238 8.73 -4.87 16.73
CA TRP A 238 7.89 -4.23 15.71
C TRP A 238 6.42 -4.51 16.01
N GLY A 239 5.59 -3.48 15.87
CA GLY A 239 4.14 -3.60 16.03
C GLY A 239 3.37 -2.58 15.20
N GLY A 240 2.07 -2.72 15.23
CA GLY A 240 1.15 -1.83 14.53
C GLY A 240 0.77 -0.58 15.32
N ASP A 241 -0.20 0.14 14.78
CA ASP A 241 -0.88 1.22 15.49
C ASP A 241 -1.88 0.67 16.52
N PHE A 242 -2.48 -0.50 16.23
CA PHE A 242 -3.33 -1.23 17.17
C PHE A 242 -2.50 -2.15 18.07
N ASN A 243 -2.92 -2.30 19.33
CA ASN A 243 -2.41 -3.35 20.20
C ASN A 243 -3.14 -4.67 19.85
N TYR A 244 -2.53 -5.43 18.94
CA TYR A 244 -3.11 -6.65 18.39
C TYR A 244 -3.47 -7.68 19.47
N ASP A 245 -2.59 -7.89 20.46
CA ASP A 245 -2.79 -8.90 21.50
C ASP A 245 -3.97 -8.58 22.41
N GLU A 246 -4.26 -7.29 22.64
CA GLU A 246 -5.43 -6.88 23.40
C GLU A 246 -6.74 -6.98 22.60
N LEU A 247 -6.71 -6.66 21.31
CA LEU A 247 -7.93 -6.42 20.51
C LEU A 247 -8.44 -7.67 19.78
N ARG A 248 -7.56 -8.63 19.44
CA ARG A 248 -7.87 -9.75 18.54
C ARG A 248 -9.07 -10.62 18.95
N ASP A 249 -9.36 -10.72 20.24
CA ASP A 249 -10.45 -11.56 20.73
C ASP A 249 -11.81 -10.84 20.74
N ASN A 250 -11.81 -9.50 20.66
CA ASN A 250 -13.01 -8.66 20.75
C ASN A 250 -13.49 -8.18 19.37
N GLU A 251 -12.64 -8.28 18.32
CA GLU A 251 -12.92 -7.72 17.02
C GLU A 251 -13.42 -8.79 16.03
N LYS A 252 -14.09 -8.35 14.95
CA LYS A 252 -14.51 -9.23 13.86
C LYS A 252 -13.30 -9.75 13.10
N TYR A 253 -12.41 -8.82 12.74
CA TYR A 253 -11.10 -9.06 12.16
C TYR A 253 -10.15 -7.96 12.57
N ILE A 254 -8.89 -8.30 12.79
CA ILE A 254 -7.79 -7.35 12.96
C ILE A 254 -6.61 -7.81 12.11
N THR A 255 -6.08 -6.95 11.27
CA THR A 255 -4.90 -7.31 10.48
C THR A 255 -3.65 -7.27 11.35
N PRO A 256 -2.78 -8.29 11.28
CA PRO A 256 -1.55 -8.30 12.06
C PRO A 256 -0.55 -7.25 11.57
N SER A 257 0.26 -6.74 12.46
CA SER A 257 1.43 -5.93 12.11
C SER A 257 2.60 -6.32 13.04
N PRO A 258 3.73 -6.77 12.44
CA PRO A 258 4.02 -6.98 11.02
C PRO A 258 3.26 -8.15 10.38
N ARG A 259 3.44 -8.36 9.08
CA ARG A 259 2.89 -9.43 8.22
C ARG A 259 1.42 -9.27 7.78
N GLY A 260 0.82 -8.10 7.96
CA GLY A 260 -0.51 -7.75 7.43
C GLY A 260 -0.40 -6.93 6.14
N ILE A 261 -0.96 -5.75 6.17
CA ILE A 261 -1.09 -4.83 5.01
C ILE A 261 0.22 -4.58 4.27
N GLY A 262 1.37 -4.58 4.96
CA GLY A 262 2.67 -4.41 4.29
C GLY A 262 2.99 -5.50 3.26
N GLN A 263 2.60 -6.76 3.50
CA GLN A 263 2.78 -7.85 2.54
C GLN A 263 1.82 -7.70 1.36
N VAL A 264 0.57 -7.37 1.62
CA VAL A 264 -0.42 -7.11 0.58
C VAL A 264 0.02 -5.94 -0.29
N THR A 265 0.55 -4.85 0.32
CA THR A 265 1.08 -3.68 -0.40
C THR A 265 2.17 -4.07 -1.42
N THR A 266 3.12 -4.91 -1.03
CA THR A 266 4.18 -5.36 -1.95
C THR A 266 3.63 -6.27 -3.04
N THR A 267 2.62 -7.08 -2.78
CA THR A 267 1.94 -7.89 -3.79
C THR A 267 1.15 -7.04 -4.79
N VAL A 268 0.46 -6.00 -4.31
CA VAL A 268 -0.21 -5.01 -5.19
C VAL A 268 0.81 -4.34 -6.11
N LEU A 269 1.97 -3.94 -5.58
CA LEU A 269 3.02 -3.33 -6.39
C LEU A 269 3.54 -4.30 -7.46
N CYS A 270 3.79 -5.58 -7.10
CA CYS A 270 4.14 -6.62 -8.08
C CYS A 270 3.08 -6.72 -9.19
N GLY A 271 1.80 -6.75 -8.81
CA GLY A 271 0.68 -6.80 -9.77
C GLY A 271 0.66 -5.61 -10.73
N LYS A 272 0.89 -4.39 -10.23
CA LYS A 272 0.95 -3.18 -11.08
C LYS A 272 2.11 -3.24 -12.08
N VAL A 273 3.31 -3.64 -11.63
CA VAL A 273 4.47 -3.79 -12.51
C VAL A 273 4.21 -4.85 -13.58
N CYS A 274 3.60 -5.99 -13.22
CA CYS A 274 3.21 -7.02 -14.18
C CYS A 274 2.16 -6.53 -15.20
N LYS A 275 1.17 -5.76 -14.74
CA LYS A 275 0.14 -5.18 -15.61
C LYS A 275 0.75 -4.22 -16.64
N HIS A 276 1.70 -3.37 -16.23
CA HIS A 276 2.41 -2.47 -17.14
C HIS A 276 3.33 -3.23 -18.09
N ALA A 277 4.06 -4.25 -17.61
CA ALA A 277 4.89 -5.10 -18.45
C ALA A 277 4.07 -5.80 -19.53
N LYS A 278 2.89 -6.33 -19.16
CA LYS A 278 2.00 -6.99 -20.10
C LYS A 278 1.46 -6.02 -21.15
N ALA A 279 1.01 -4.84 -20.75
CA ALA A 279 0.54 -3.81 -21.68
C ALA A 279 1.63 -3.43 -22.69
N ARG A 280 2.86 -3.17 -22.22
CA ARG A 280 4.00 -2.89 -23.10
C ARG A 280 4.31 -4.05 -24.07
N TYR A 281 4.21 -5.29 -23.62
CA TYR A 281 4.42 -6.47 -24.45
C TYR A 281 3.33 -6.61 -25.53
N ASP A 282 2.07 -6.41 -25.16
CA ASP A 282 0.93 -6.49 -26.08
C ASP A 282 1.06 -5.41 -27.18
N ASP A 283 1.40 -4.15 -26.81
CA ASP A 283 1.65 -3.06 -27.76
C ASP A 283 2.77 -3.36 -28.75
N MET A 284 3.85 -4.02 -28.30
CA MET A 284 4.97 -4.41 -29.17
C MET A 284 4.58 -5.54 -30.14
N THR A 285 3.71 -6.45 -29.74
CA THR A 285 3.26 -7.57 -30.58
C THR A 285 2.19 -7.16 -31.59
N GLU A 286 1.41 -6.11 -31.32
CA GLU A 286 0.44 -5.56 -32.27
C GLU A 286 1.10 -4.72 -33.39
N GLN A 287 2.32 -4.28 -33.19
CA GLN A 287 3.09 -3.51 -34.19
C GLN A 287 3.93 -4.37 -35.14
N LEU A 288 3.95 -5.69 -34.93
CA LEU A 288 4.65 -6.68 -35.78
C LEU A 288 3.68 -7.41 -36.72
#